data_df3d41d8314f7a86acbb2f4e09b6a6df
#
_entry.id   df3d41d8314f7a86acbb2f4e09b6a6df
#
_cell.length_a   1.000
_cell.length_b   1.000
_cell.length_c   1.000
_cell.angle_alpha   90.00
_cell.angle_beta   90.00
_cell.angle_gamma   90.00
#
_symmetry.space_group_name_H-M   'P 1'
#
loop_
_entity.id
_entity.type
_entity.pdbx_description
1 polymer ?
#
loop_
_entity_poly.entity_id
_entity_poly.type
_entity_poly.pdbx_seq_one_letter_code
_entity_poly.pdbx_strand_id
1 'polypeptide(L)'
;MSVQHGVNWIQKGFPGSGNIIIYNNEHWMGTSAVYEIIPPINQDGNYDIEDNEPYGPDDINWLHTGDFHSLIQGGAFRLSNGNTLITATDNAYIFEVTSSNEIVWEYNFGSGDAFIARAQKYPTYYLNGIFSEYNIGDINFDGNYSLMDILIIADMLLEYNYLPTPPADLNQDGMVDQEDIEILINDIIN
;
A
#
# COMPACT_ATOMS: atom_id res chain seq x y z
N MET A 1 -14.58 1.23 -18.05
CA MET A 1 -13.43 2.10 -17.65
C MET A 1 -13.16 3.07 -18.79
N SER A 2 -12.91 4.32 -18.45
CA SER A 2 -12.61 5.37 -19.42
C SER A 2 -11.48 6.25 -18.88
N VAL A 3 -10.45 6.49 -19.69
CA VAL A 3 -9.29 7.34 -19.36
C VAL A 3 -8.58 6.90 -18.08
N GLN A 4 -7.68 5.94 -18.17
CA GLN A 4 -6.88 5.46 -17.03
C GLN A 4 -5.48 6.10 -17.05
N HIS A 5 -5.01 6.60 -15.90
CA HIS A 5 -3.67 7.19 -15.80
C HIS A 5 -2.75 6.47 -14.82
N GLY A 6 -3.26 5.78 -13.84
CA GLY A 6 -2.47 5.05 -12.86
C GLY A 6 -2.80 3.57 -12.86
N VAL A 7 -1.83 2.73 -13.28
CA VAL A 7 -1.97 1.27 -13.24
C VAL A 7 -0.73 0.70 -12.57
N ASN A 8 -0.92 -0.07 -11.49
CA ASN A 8 0.18 -0.65 -10.74
C ASN A 8 -0.14 -2.08 -10.33
N TRP A 9 0.86 -2.94 -10.36
CA TRP A 9 0.82 -4.21 -9.66
C TRP A 9 0.88 -3.98 -8.15
N ILE A 10 0.07 -4.70 -7.40
CA ILE A 10 0.21 -4.75 -5.94
C ILE A 10 1.45 -5.57 -5.63
N GLN A 11 2.35 -4.99 -4.86
CA GLN A 11 3.66 -5.58 -4.57
C GLN A 11 3.54 -6.89 -3.81
N LYS A 12 4.54 -7.77 -4.02
CA LYS A 12 4.66 -9.00 -3.23
C LYS A 12 4.76 -8.67 -1.74
N GLY A 13 4.01 -9.41 -0.92
CA GLY A 13 3.94 -9.20 0.53
C GLY A 13 2.87 -8.19 0.98
N PHE A 14 2.23 -7.47 0.07
CA PHE A 14 1.11 -6.58 0.41
C PHE A 14 -0.24 -7.29 0.22
N PRO A 15 -1.27 -6.97 1.00
CA PRO A 15 -2.61 -7.51 0.80
C PRO A 15 -3.11 -7.25 -0.63
N GLY A 16 -3.54 -8.34 -1.31
CA GLY A 16 -3.89 -8.29 -2.74
C GLY A 16 -2.68 -8.47 -3.67
N SER A 17 -1.53 -8.93 -3.16
CA SER A 17 -0.32 -9.19 -3.96
C SER A 17 -0.64 -9.98 -5.24
N GLY A 18 -0.14 -9.49 -6.38
CA GLY A 18 -0.41 -10.08 -7.68
C GLY A 18 -1.67 -9.57 -8.37
N ASN A 19 -2.49 -8.76 -7.70
CA ASN A 19 -3.58 -8.02 -8.31
C ASN A 19 -3.08 -6.71 -8.93
N ILE A 20 -3.91 -6.10 -9.75
CA ILE A 20 -3.65 -4.80 -10.39
C ILE A 20 -4.58 -3.77 -9.78
N ILE A 21 -4.00 -2.63 -9.39
CA ILE A 21 -4.76 -1.45 -8.96
C ILE A 21 -4.77 -0.41 -10.08
N ILE A 22 -5.93 0.18 -10.36
CA ILE A 22 -6.15 1.06 -11.50
C ILE A 22 -6.85 2.33 -11.01
N TYR A 23 -6.26 3.50 -11.30
CA TYR A 23 -6.94 4.78 -11.15
C TYR A 23 -7.68 5.11 -12.46
N ASN A 24 -9.01 5.17 -12.39
CA ASN A 24 -9.89 5.49 -13.51
C ASN A 24 -10.38 6.94 -13.38
N ASN A 25 -9.93 7.80 -14.28
CA ASN A 25 -10.19 9.24 -14.21
C ASN A 25 -11.65 9.61 -14.49
N GLU A 26 -12.31 8.87 -15.39
CA GLU A 26 -13.71 9.06 -15.70
C GLU A 26 -14.52 7.81 -15.37
N HIS A 27 -15.03 7.75 -14.15
CA HIS A 27 -15.88 6.65 -13.71
C HIS A 27 -17.35 6.93 -14.01
N TRP A 28 -17.94 7.93 -13.40
CA TRP A 28 -19.34 8.28 -13.52
C TRP A 28 -19.58 9.76 -13.22
N MET A 29 -20.30 10.47 -14.08
CA MET A 29 -20.72 11.88 -13.89
C MET A 29 -19.59 12.84 -13.48
N GLY A 30 -18.38 12.65 -14.02
CA GLY A 30 -17.25 13.53 -13.73
C GLY A 30 -16.55 13.21 -12.41
N THR A 31 -16.70 12.02 -11.87
CA THR A 31 -15.90 11.52 -10.74
C THR A 31 -14.85 10.52 -11.19
N SER A 32 -13.81 10.36 -10.40
CA SER A 32 -12.82 9.31 -10.56
C SER A 32 -13.15 8.10 -9.67
N ALA A 33 -12.46 6.99 -9.91
CA ALA A 33 -12.59 5.79 -9.09
C ALA A 33 -11.28 4.99 -9.07
N VAL A 34 -11.13 4.14 -8.07
CA VAL A 34 -10.03 3.19 -7.99
C VAL A 34 -10.58 1.78 -8.03
N TYR A 35 -10.03 0.97 -8.92
CA TYR A 35 -10.37 -0.44 -9.08
C TYR A 35 -9.20 -1.32 -8.65
N GLU A 36 -9.51 -2.44 -8.04
CA GLU A 36 -8.61 -3.58 -7.94
C GLU A 36 -9.18 -4.73 -8.76
N ILE A 37 -8.36 -5.32 -9.60
CA ILE A 37 -8.73 -6.47 -10.42
C ILE A 37 -7.76 -7.62 -10.16
N ILE A 38 -8.30 -8.85 -10.23
CA ILE A 38 -7.51 -10.08 -10.19
C ILE A 38 -7.21 -10.48 -11.63
N PRO A 39 -5.95 -10.46 -12.07
CA PRO A 39 -5.62 -10.87 -13.44
C PRO A 39 -6.03 -12.32 -13.70
N PRO A 40 -6.60 -12.66 -14.88
CA PRO A 40 -7.05 -14.00 -15.22
C PRO A 40 -5.88 -14.90 -15.62
N ILE A 41 -4.99 -15.21 -14.65
CA ILE A 41 -3.82 -16.05 -14.86
C ILE A 41 -4.20 -17.51 -14.62
N ASN A 42 -3.94 -18.39 -15.58
CA ASN A 42 -4.15 -19.82 -15.48
C ASN A 42 -2.99 -20.52 -14.72
N GLN A 43 -3.14 -21.84 -14.52
CA GLN A 43 -2.16 -22.65 -13.78
C GLN A 43 -0.78 -22.70 -14.43
N ASP A 44 -0.68 -22.44 -15.74
CA ASP A 44 0.56 -22.40 -16.50
C ASP A 44 1.24 -21.01 -16.48
N GLY A 45 0.63 -20.04 -15.81
CA GLY A 45 1.12 -18.66 -15.71
C GLY A 45 0.79 -17.80 -16.93
N ASN A 46 -0.09 -18.26 -17.81
CA ASN A 46 -0.55 -17.53 -18.98
C ASN A 46 -1.90 -16.85 -18.70
N TYR A 47 -2.21 -15.82 -19.49
CA TYR A 47 -3.52 -15.18 -19.48
C TYR A 47 -4.45 -15.91 -20.48
N ASP A 48 -5.58 -16.39 -19.99
CA ASP A 48 -6.59 -16.96 -20.86
C ASP A 48 -7.33 -15.85 -21.59
N ILE A 49 -7.53 -16.08 -22.88
CA ILE A 49 -8.31 -15.20 -23.74
C ILE A 49 -9.13 -16.06 -24.71
N GLU A 50 -10.39 -15.71 -24.89
CA GLU A 50 -11.22 -16.29 -25.95
C GLU A 50 -11.03 -15.52 -27.27
N ASP A 51 -11.17 -16.21 -28.40
CA ASP A 51 -11.01 -15.59 -29.71
C ASP A 51 -11.99 -14.42 -29.91
N ASN A 52 -11.44 -13.25 -30.20
CA ASN A 52 -12.14 -11.96 -30.39
C ASN A 52 -12.78 -11.34 -29.15
N GLU A 53 -12.46 -11.84 -27.96
CA GLU A 53 -12.89 -11.24 -26.71
C GLU A 53 -11.74 -10.45 -26.05
N PRO A 54 -12.03 -9.43 -25.24
CA PRO A 54 -11.00 -8.76 -24.44
C PRO A 54 -10.50 -9.68 -23.33
N TYR A 55 -9.30 -9.43 -22.83
CA TYR A 55 -8.84 -10.09 -21.60
C TYR A 55 -9.75 -9.73 -20.44
N GLY A 56 -10.13 -10.77 -19.64
CA GLY A 56 -10.76 -10.56 -18.35
C GLY A 56 -9.86 -9.77 -17.36
N PRO A 57 -10.31 -9.62 -16.13
CA PRO A 57 -11.50 -10.21 -15.55
C PRO A 57 -12.78 -9.44 -15.90
N ASP A 58 -13.92 -10.11 -15.82
CA ASP A 58 -15.25 -9.48 -15.98
C ASP A 58 -15.63 -8.68 -14.73
N ASP A 59 -15.15 -9.10 -13.57
CA ASP A 59 -15.52 -8.53 -12.28
C ASP A 59 -14.39 -7.69 -11.67
N ILE A 60 -14.80 -6.70 -10.90
CA ILE A 60 -13.92 -5.86 -10.07
C ILE A 60 -13.83 -6.49 -8.69
N ASN A 61 -12.59 -6.74 -8.21
CA ASN A 61 -12.36 -7.32 -6.90
C ASN A 61 -12.65 -6.31 -5.77
N TRP A 62 -12.24 -5.07 -5.96
CA TRP A 62 -12.51 -3.97 -5.04
C TRP A 62 -12.69 -2.67 -5.80
N LEU A 63 -13.59 -1.83 -5.30
CA LEU A 63 -13.93 -0.54 -5.88
C LEU A 63 -13.97 0.53 -4.78
N HIS A 64 -13.27 1.64 -5.01
CA HIS A 64 -13.46 2.86 -4.23
C HIS A 64 -13.97 3.97 -5.13
N THR A 65 -15.05 4.62 -4.69
CA THR A 65 -15.66 5.79 -5.32
C THR A 65 -15.93 6.85 -4.25
N GLY A 66 -15.95 8.10 -4.65
CA GLY A 66 -16.23 9.22 -3.75
C GLY A 66 -16.29 10.54 -4.49
N ASP A 67 -16.31 11.63 -3.74
CA ASP A 67 -16.31 12.99 -4.28
C ASP A 67 -14.87 13.45 -4.55
N PHE A 68 -14.20 12.77 -5.49
CA PHE A 68 -12.87 13.15 -5.96
C PHE A 68 -12.76 13.01 -7.47
N HIS A 69 -11.92 13.84 -8.06
CA HIS A 69 -11.74 13.89 -9.52
C HIS A 69 -10.30 14.17 -9.90
N SER A 70 -9.91 13.64 -11.05
CA SER A 70 -8.69 14.00 -11.77
C SER A 70 -8.99 13.90 -13.26
N LEU A 71 -8.93 15.02 -13.96
CA LEU A 71 -9.07 15.04 -15.43
C LEU A 71 -7.93 14.27 -16.09
N ILE A 72 -6.73 14.48 -15.57
CA ILE A 72 -5.49 13.83 -16.01
C ILE A 72 -4.68 13.41 -14.77
N GLN A 73 -3.76 12.45 -14.95
CA GLN A 73 -2.91 11.95 -13.88
C GLN A 73 -3.72 11.30 -12.73
N GLY A 74 -3.26 11.44 -11.48
CA GLY A 74 -3.81 10.71 -10.36
C GLY A 74 -3.17 9.33 -10.20
N GLY A 75 -3.46 8.67 -9.13
CA GLY A 75 -2.91 7.35 -8.88
C GLY A 75 -3.42 6.72 -7.60
N ALA A 76 -3.23 5.41 -7.50
CA ALA A 76 -3.56 4.65 -6.32
C ALA A 76 -2.49 3.60 -6.05
N PHE A 77 -2.13 3.43 -4.78
CA PHE A 77 -1.12 2.46 -4.34
C PHE A 77 -1.61 1.71 -3.12
N ARG A 78 -1.56 0.38 -3.19
CA ARG A 78 -1.78 -0.47 -2.02
C ARG A 78 -0.60 -0.30 -1.06
N LEU A 79 -0.90 -0.16 0.21
CA LEU A 79 0.07 -0.07 1.29
C LEU A 79 0.23 -1.42 1.99
N SER A 80 1.32 -1.57 2.74
CA SER A 80 1.62 -2.81 3.47
C SER A 80 0.56 -3.18 4.53
N ASN A 81 -0.11 -2.19 5.11
CA ASN A 81 -1.22 -2.38 6.06
C ASN A 81 -2.57 -2.73 5.39
N GLY A 82 -2.61 -2.89 4.06
CA GLY A 82 -3.81 -3.20 3.30
C GLY A 82 -4.65 -2.00 2.89
N ASN A 83 -4.34 -0.80 3.38
CA ASN A 83 -5.00 0.41 2.94
C ASN A 83 -4.55 0.82 1.52
N THR A 84 -5.26 1.73 0.90
CA THR A 84 -4.91 2.27 -0.41
C THR A 84 -4.70 3.76 -0.30
N LEU A 85 -3.51 4.22 -0.69
CA LEU A 85 -3.22 5.65 -0.86
C LEU A 85 -3.74 6.10 -2.22
N ILE A 86 -4.54 7.15 -2.26
CA ILE A 86 -5.16 7.70 -3.47
C ILE A 86 -4.74 9.16 -3.62
N THR A 87 -4.44 9.56 -4.85
CA THR A 87 -4.11 10.95 -5.21
C THR A 87 -5.13 11.45 -6.21
N ALA A 88 -5.92 12.45 -5.83
CA ALA A 88 -6.82 13.19 -6.71
C ALA A 88 -6.12 14.49 -7.16
N THR A 89 -5.68 14.51 -8.41
CA THR A 89 -4.79 15.56 -8.94
C THR A 89 -5.43 16.93 -8.93
N ASP A 90 -6.62 17.07 -9.47
CA ASP A 90 -7.28 18.37 -9.68
C ASP A 90 -7.68 19.05 -8.38
N ASN A 91 -7.90 18.24 -7.33
CA ASN A 91 -8.22 18.73 -6.00
C ASN A 91 -6.98 18.95 -5.11
N ALA A 92 -5.78 18.61 -5.62
CA ALA A 92 -4.55 18.53 -4.81
C ALA A 92 -4.78 17.75 -3.49
N TYR A 93 -5.50 16.65 -3.58
CA TYR A 93 -6.01 15.87 -2.45
C TYR A 93 -5.38 14.48 -2.44
N ILE A 94 -4.81 14.11 -1.32
CA ILE A 94 -4.24 12.80 -1.07
C ILE A 94 -4.97 12.21 0.11
N PHE A 95 -5.39 10.96 0.00
CA PHE A 95 -6.10 10.30 1.10
C PHE A 95 -5.82 8.80 1.12
N GLU A 96 -5.97 8.20 2.29
CA GLU A 96 -5.78 6.77 2.53
C GLU A 96 -7.13 6.15 2.93
N VAL A 97 -7.50 5.07 2.26
CA VAL A 97 -8.74 4.36 2.53
C VAL A 97 -8.47 2.91 2.91
N THR A 98 -9.30 2.38 3.80
CA THR A 98 -9.29 0.96 4.17
C THR A 98 -9.90 0.09 3.06
N SER A 99 -9.78 -1.22 3.19
CA SER A 99 -10.49 -2.18 2.32
C SER A 99 -12.02 -2.07 2.42
N SER A 100 -12.55 -1.52 3.52
CA SER A 100 -13.98 -1.20 3.70
C SER A 100 -14.39 0.18 3.21
N ASN A 101 -13.51 0.88 2.49
CA ASN A 101 -13.74 2.22 1.93
C ASN A 101 -13.85 3.37 2.95
N GLU A 102 -13.33 3.18 4.16
CA GLU A 102 -13.27 4.25 5.16
C GLU A 102 -12.01 5.10 4.95
N ILE A 103 -12.15 6.43 4.91
CA ILE A 103 -11.00 7.34 4.89
C ILE A 103 -10.41 7.38 6.30
N VAL A 104 -9.13 6.98 6.42
CA VAL A 104 -8.40 6.94 7.69
C VAL A 104 -7.32 8.01 7.80
N TRP A 105 -6.94 8.60 6.70
CA TRP A 105 -6.02 9.73 6.64
C TRP A 105 -6.27 10.54 5.38
N GLU A 106 -6.09 11.85 5.48
CA GLU A 106 -6.24 12.76 4.35
C GLU A 106 -5.30 13.97 4.45
N TYR A 107 -4.89 14.46 3.31
CA TYR A 107 -4.15 15.70 3.14
C TYR A 107 -4.73 16.49 1.98
N ASN A 108 -5.21 17.69 2.27
CA ASN A 108 -5.72 18.62 1.27
C ASN A 108 -4.78 19.83 1.22
N PHE A 109 -4.16 20.08 0.07
CA PHE A 109 -3.22 21.19 -0.10
C PHE A 109 -3.91 22.56 -0.07
N GLY A 110 -5.22 22.60 -0.06
CA GLY A 110 -6.01 23.84 0.01
C GLY A 110 -6.56 24.28 -1.34
N SER A 111 -7.27 25.39 -1.32
CA SER A 111 -7.86 25.99 -2.52
C SER A 111 -6.82 26.72 -3.36
N GLY A 112 -6.83 26.50 -4.66
CA GLY A 112 -5.99 27.20 -5.60
C GLY A 112 -5.68 26.35 -6.83
N ASP A 113 -4.79 26.82 -7.68
CA ASP A 113 -4.34 26.10 -8.88
C ASP A 113 -3.27 25.04 -8.57
N ALA A 114 -3.34 24.40 -7.40
CA ALA A 114 -2.38 23.36 -7.02
C ALA A 114 -2.78 22.02 -7.61
N PHE A 115 -1.81 21.33 -8.19
CA PHE A 115 -1.97 19.98 -8.73
C PHE A 115 -0.94 19.06 -8.11
N ILE A 116 -1.38 17.87 -7.67
CA ILE A 116 -0.50 16.81 -7.20
C ILE A 116 -0.59 15.66 -8.19
N ALA A 117 0.43 15.47 -9.00
CA ALA A 117 0.41 14.48 -10.06
C ALA A 117 0.22 13.05 -9.53
N ARG A 118 0.95 12.72 -8.47
CA ARG A 118 0.90 11.41 -7.80
C ARG A 118 1.66 11.47 -6.49
N ALA A 119 1.16 10.79 -5.47
CA ALA A 119 1.86 10.56 -4.21
C ALA A 119 2.19 9.08 -4.02
N GLN A 120 3.27 8.81 -3.32
CA GLN A 120 3.62 7.49 -2.83
C GLN A 120 4.02 7.60 -1.36
N LYS A 121 3.66 6.59 -0.58
CA LYS A 121 4.04 6.49 0.83
C LYS A 121 5.14 5.44 0.95
N TYR A 122 6.22 5.84 1.54
CA TYR A 122 7.35 4.96 1.82
C TYR A 122 7.50 4.82 3.32
N PRO A 123 7.88 3.65 3.82
CA PRO A 123 8.24 3.52 5.23
C PRO A 123 9.46 4.38 5.55
N THR A 124 9.57 4.80 6.79
CA THR A 124 10.64 5.71 7.24
C THR A 124 12.05 5.15 7.01
N TYR A 125 12.19 3.83 7.05
CA TYR A 125 13.45 3.11 6.80
C TYR A 125 13.81 2.98 5.30
N TYR A 126 12.92 3.33 4.36
CA TYR A 126 13.11 3.11 2.91
C TYR A 126 14.44 3.63 2.35
N LEU A 127 14.98 4.70 2.93
CA LEU A 127 16.27 5.27 2.56
C LEU A 127 17.33 5.04 3.67
N ASN A 128 17.38 3.85 4.23
CA ASN A 128 18.35 3.49 5.27
C ASN A 128 18.38 4.50 6.44
N GLY A 129 17.20 4.95 6.88
CA GLY A 129 17.08 5.85 8.01
C GLY A 129 17.43 7.32 7.73
N ILE A 130 17.62 7.74 6.46
CA ILE A 130 17.91 9.17 6.13
C ILE A 130 16.81 10.11 6.65
N PHE A 131 15.56 9.60 6.80
CA PHE A 131 14.43 10.41 7.27
C PHE A 131 14.01 10.11 8.71
N SER A 132 14.66 9.20 9.39
CA SER A 132 14.31 8.89 10.76
C SER A 132 15.52 8.47 11.59
N GLU A 133 15.66 9.06 12.76
CA GLU A 133 16.29 8.36 13.87
C GLU A 133 15.26 7.31 14.33
N TYR A 134 15.27 6.12 13.74
CA TYR A 134 14.46 5.02 14.28
C TYR A 134 15.22 4.35 15.42
N ASN A 135 14.51 3.99 16.44
CA ASN A 135 15.04 3.13 17.48
C ASN A 135 14.95 1.68 17.00
N ILE A 136 16.07 0.96 17.02
CA ILE A 136 16.07 -0.48 16.75
C ILE A 136 15.17 -1.14 17.79
N GLY A 137 14.20 -1.94 17.33
CA GLY A 137 13.21 -2.55 18.21
C GLY A 137 11.85 -1.83 18.28
N ASP A 138 11.75 -0.58 17.80
CA ASP A 138 10.49 0.15 17.63
C ASP A 138 10.00 -0.05 16.18
N ILE A 139 9.33 -1.17 15.95
CA ILE A 139 8.97 -1.61 14.60
C ILE A 139 7.70 -0.92 14.10
N ASN A 140 6.82 -0.50 15.01
CA ASN A 140 5.59 0.24 14.70
C ASN A 140 5.79 1.75 14.68
N PHE A 141 6.97 2.25 15.09
CA PHE A 141 7.35 3.66 15.17
C PHE A 141 6.46 4.49 16.11
N ASP A 142 5.99 3.91 17.20
CA ASP A 142 5.21 4.62 18.21
C ASP A 142 6.08 5.23 19.35
N GLY A 143 7.38 5.01 19.30
CA GLY A 143 8.36 5.52 20.25
C GLY A 143 8.52 4.66 21.50
N ASN A 144 7.91 3.48 21.55
CA ASN A 144 7.97 2.58 22.69
C ASN A 144 8.29 1.15 22.24
N TYR A 145 9.04 0.42 23.05
CA TYR A 145 9.21 -1.02 22.89
C TYR A 145 8.06 -1.74 23.58
N SER A 146 7.34 -2.54 22.86
CA SER A 146 6.11 -3.15 23.35
C SER A 146 5.85 -4.54 22.76
N LEU A 147 4.85 -5.22 23.29
CA LEU A 147 4.37 -6.47 22.70
C LEU A 147 3.95 -6.33 21.23
N MET A 148 3.52 -5.13 20.82
CA MET A 148 3.11 -4.90 19.42
C MET A 148 4.28 -5.06 18.45
N ASP A 149 5.48 -4.62 18.85
CA ASP A 149 6.69 -4.75 18.04
C ASP A 149 7.10 -6.22 17.90
N ILE A 150 7.01 -6.98 18.99
CA ILE A 150 7.25 -8.44 18.97
C ILE A 150 6.28 -9.13 18.01
N LEU A 151 4.99 -8.76 18.03
CA LEU A 151 3.98 -9.35 17.16
C LEU A 151 4.26 -9.03 15.69
N ILE A 152 4.76 -7.83 15.40
CA ILE A 152 5.11 -7.45 14.02
C ILE A 152 6.32 -8.26 13.52
N ILE A 153 7.37 -8.46 14.35
CA ILE A 153 8.50 -9.32 13.98
C ILE A 153 8.02 -10.76 13.75
N ALA A 154 7.20 -11.29 14.65
CA ALA A 154 6.66 -12.63 14.50
C ALA A 154 5.85 -12.78 13.20
N ASP A 155 5.09 -11.75 12.81
CA ASP A 155 4.32 -11.73 11.57
C ASP A 155 5.24 -11.65 10.33
N MET A 156 6.37 -10.95 10.42
CA MET A 156 7.43 -10.96 9.40
C MET A 156 8.01 -12.36 9.20
N LEU A 157 8.31 -13.06 10.29
CA LEU A 157 8.88 -14.41 10.24
C LEU A 157 7.92 -15.44 9.68
N LEU A 158 6.62 -15.23 9.86
CA LEU A 158 5.57 -16.08 9.32
C LEU A 158 5.20 -15.72 7.88
N GLU A 159 5.83 -14.71 7.29
CA GLU A 159 5.57 -14.20 5.93
C GLU A 159 4.12 -13.79 5.67
N TYR A 160 3.38 -13.39 6.72
CA TYR A 160 1.96 -13.09 6.56
C TYR A 160 1.70 -11.71 5.95
N ASN A 161 2.17 -10.62 6.58
CA ASN A 161 1.75 -9.28 6.19
C ASN A 161 2.88 -8.26 6.08
N TYR A 162 4.04 -8.50 6.68
CA TYR A 162 5.14 -7.55 6.74
C TYR A 162 6.39 -8.09 6.09
N LEU A 163 7.11 -7.20 5.42
CA LEU A 163 8.47 -7.48 4.96
C LEU A 163 9.47 -7.18 6.08
N PRO A 164 10.56 -7.94 6.21
CA PRO A 164 11.65 -7.64 7.13
C PRO A 164 12.13 -6.18 6.99
N THR A 165 12.29 -5.49 8.10
CA THR A 165 12.67 -4.08 8.15
C THR A 165 13.90 -3.87 9.01
N PRO A 166 14.76 -2.86 8.73
CA PRO A 166 15.96 -2.62 9.53
C PRO A 166 15.72 -2.45 11.04
N PRO A 167 14.63 -1.81 11.52
CA PRO A 167 14.35 -1.76 12.96
C PRO A 167 14.07 -3.12 13.60
N ALA A 168 13.72 -4.14 12.82
CA ALA A 168 13.45 -5.48 13.29
C ALA A 168 14.69 -6.38 13.36
N ASP A 169 15.80 -5.95 12.79
CA ASP A 169 17.12 -6.58 12.90
C ASP A 169 17.86 -5.99 14.11
N LEU A 170 17.56 -6.54 15.31
CA LEU A 170 18.04 -5.98 16.57
C LEU A 170 19.52 -6.27 16.81
N ASN A 171 20.00 -7.41 16.33
CA ASN A 171 21.42 -7.78 16.45
C ASN A 171 22.28 -7.22 15.29
N GLN A 172 21.65 -6.64 14.25
CA GLN A 172 22.26 -6.03 13.07
C GLN A 172 23.15 -7.00 12.27
N ASP A 173 22.73 -8.26 12.16
CA ASP A 173 23.44 -9.27 11.38
C ASP A 173 22.95 -9.33 9.91
N GLY A 174 21.93 -8.56 9.56
CA GLY A 174 21.34 -8.45 8.23
C GLY A 174 20.18 -9.41 8.00
N MET A 175 19.76 -10.16 9.00
CA MET A 175 18.58 -11.02 8.98
C MET A 175 17.57 -10.56 10.03
N VAL A 176 16.31 -10.88 9.83
CA VAL A 176 15.27 -10.76 10.85
C VAL A 176 14.82 -12.16 11.18
N ASP A 177 15.11 -12.63 12.41
CA ASP A 177 14.82 -13.99 12.80
C ASP A 177 14.40 -14.10 14.30
N GLN A 178 14.45 -15.30 14.86
CA GLN A 178 14.02 -15.54 16.23
C GLN A 178 14.94 -14.86 17.25
N GLU A 179 16.23 -14.65 16.95
CA GLU A 179 17.17 -14.00 17.86
C GLU A 179 16.77 -12.56 18.13
N ASP A 180 16.22 -11.86 17.13
CA ASP A 180 15.73 -10.48 17.27
C ASP A 180 14.54 -10.41 18.22
N ILE A 181 13.61 -11.37 18.12
CA ILE A 181 12.48 -11.46 19.05
C ILE A 181 12.99 -11.67 20.48
N GLU A 182 13.98 -12.54 20.69
CA GLU A 182 14.55 -12.84 22.00
C GLU A 182 15.23 -11.60 22.61
N ILE A 183 15.94 -10.82 21.79
CA ILE A 183 16.56 -9.55 22.22
C ILE A 183 15.46 -8.55 22.62
N LEU A 184 14.44 -8.35 21.79
CA LEU A 184 13.36 -7.40 22.08
C LEU A 184 12.58 -7.78 23.33
N ILE A 185 12.30 -9.06 23.54
CA ILE A 185 11.67 -9.55 24.77
C ILE A 185 12.51 -9.18 26.00
N ASN A 186 13.82 -9.39 25.92
CA ASN A 186 14.72 -9.06 27.03
C ASN A 186 14.77 -7.56 27.33
N ASP A 187 14.69 -6.72 26.30
CA ASP A 187 14.69 -5.25 26.44
C ASP A 187 13.38 -4.72 27.04
N ILE A 188 12.25 -5.40 26.78
CA ILE A 188 10.93 -5.03 27.35
C ILE A 188 10.79 -5.46 28.81
N ILE A 189 11.42 -6.58 29.21
CA ILE A 189 11.25 -7.17 30.56
C ILE A 189 12.21 -6.56 31.58
N ASN A 190 13.37 -6.03 31.17
CA ASN A 190 14.40 -5.47 32.05
C ASN A 190 14.36 -3.95 32.13
#